data_a07d0876eb20b88c76dc84ab80fa797a
#
_entry.id   a07d0876eb20b88c76dc84ab80fa797a
#
_cell.length_a   1.000
_cell.length_b   1.000
_cell.length_c   1.000
_cell.angle_alpha   90.00
_cell.angle_beta   90.00
_cell.angle_gamma   90.00
#
_symmetry.space_group_name_H-M   'P 1'
#
loop_
_entity.id
_entity.type
_entity.pdbx_description
1 polymer ?
#
loop_
_entity_poly.entity_id
_entity_poly.type
_entity_poly.pdbx_seq_one_letter_code
_entity_poly.pdbx_strand_id
1 'polypeptide(L)'
;MDLQIKGKTALVTGASMGIGRGVALALGREGVRMALMARRANLLEEVAAEIVAAGGIKPALIVEDFLQDGAPARIAKAATDQLGSIGILVNNAGGSRPFKRDASEDQWQEAITLNFTRQRQLTHQLLDGMIDSRYGRIINITGKSEPDGINGAFCAKAAIHSWAKGLSREVGKHGITVNSIPPGRIMSEQIRRNYTPEYRQWQADNEIPVGRYGEPEDVANLVCFLASPLAGYISGAVIPVDGGLRRYQF
;
A
#
# COMPACT_ATOMS: atom_id res chain seq x y z
N MET A 1 18.53 -9.49 -9.84
CA MET A 1 17.81 -8.81 -10.96
C MET A 1 17.93 -7.32 -10.71
N ASP A 2 18.37 -6.53 -11.67
CA ASP A 2 18.30 -5.07 -11.55
C ASP A 2 16.88 -4.61 -11.87
N LEU A 3 16.20 -4.01 -10.90
CA LEU A 3 14.82 -3.53 -11.04
C LEU A 3 14.69 -2.21 -11.80
N GLN A 4 15.79 -1.51 -12.06
CA GLN A 4 15.81 -0.24 -12.80
C GLN A 4 14.95 0.87 -12.17
N ILE A 5 14.84 0.87 -10.83
CA ILE A 5 14.06 1.86 -10.07
C ILE A 5 14.91 2.87 -9.31
N LYS A 6 16.23 2.73 -9.34
CA LYS A 6 17.15 3.69 -8.73
C LYS A 6 16.90 5.10 -9.26
N GLY A 7 16.78 6.07 -8.35
CA GLY A 7 16.50 7.47 -8.68
C GLY A 7 15.04 7.79 -9.06
N LYS A 8 14.18 6.79 -9.24
CA LYS A 8 12.74 7.02 -9.41
C LYS A 8 12.16 7.67 -8.15
N THR A 9 11.03 8.33 -8.31
CA THR A 9 10.32 9.01 -7.21
C THR A 9 9.12 8.19 -6.75
N ALA A 10 8.92 8.07 -5.44
CA ALA A 10 7.80 7.34 -4.88
C ALA A 10 7.10 8.08 -3.74
N LEU A 11 5.78 7.90 -3.63
CA LEU A 11 5.00 8.26 -2.46
C LEU A 11 4.45 6.97 -1.82
N VAL A 12 4.79 6.76 -0.55
CA VAL A 12 4.28 5.63 0.25
C VAL A 12 3.37 6.16 1.34
N THR A 13 2.09 5.79 1.32
CA THR A 13 1.13 6.17 2.35
C THR A 13 1.05 5.14 3.47
N GLY A 14 0.86 5.58 4.73
CA GLY A 14 0.87 4.69 5.88
C GLY A 14 2.24 4.07 6.16
N ALA A 15 3.32 4.82 5.89
CA ALA A 15 4.69 4.33 5.88
C ALA A 15 5.32 4.14 7.27
N SER A 16 4.65 4.50 8.35
CA SER A 16 5.23 4.52 9.70
C SER A 16 5.35 3.15 10.37
N MET A 17 4.67 2.12 9.87
CA MET A 17 4.66 0.78 10.47
C MET A 17 4.20 -0.31 9.48
N GLY A 18 4.37 -1.57 9.88
CA GLY A 18 3.87 -2.74 9.15
C GLY A 18 4.32 -2.78 7.68
N ILE A 19 3.39 -3.09 6.78
CA ILE A 19 3.67 -3.23 5.35
C ILE A 19 4.25 -1.95 4.76
N GLY A 20 3.68 -0.78 5.09
CA GLY A 20 4.15 0.50 4.54
C GLY A 20 5.58 0.82 4.94
N ARG A 21 5.99 0.50 6.19
CA ARG A 21 7.37 0.61 6.64
C ARG A 21 8.28 -0.36 5.87
N GLY A 22 7.88 -1.63 5.75
CA GLY A 22 8.65 -2.63 4.99
C GLY A 22 8.87 -2.21 3.53
N VAL A 23 7.82 -1.67 2.88
CA VAL A 23 7.89 -1.12 1.52
C VAL A 23 8.86 0.06 1.45
N ALA A 24 8.78 1.01 2.40
CA ALA A 24 9.68 2.16 2.42
C ALA A 24 11.15 1.74 2.56
N LEU A 25 11.45 0.78 3.44
CA LEU A 25 12.81 0.24 3.61
C LEU A 25 13.30 -0.47 2.35
N ALA A 26 12.47 -1.29 1.71
CA ALA A 26 12.83 -2.02 0.51
C ALA A 26 13.11 -1.08 -0.67
N LEU A 27 12.20 -0.13 -0.94
CA LEU A 27 12.41 0.90 -1.97
C LEU A 27 13.64 1.77 -1.69
N GLY A 28 13.93 2.04 -0.40
CA GLY A 28 15.12 2.77 0.02
C GLY A 28 16.41 2.04 -0.35
N ARG A 29 16.47 0.72 -0.14
CA ARG A 29 17.61 -0.14 -0.54
C ARG A 29 17.83 -0.15 -2.06
N GLU A 30 16.75 -0.02 -2.83
CA GLU A 30 16.80 0.10 -4.29
C GLU A 30 17.15 1.52 -4.79
N GLY A 31 17.43 2.46 -3.88
CA GLY A 31 17.84 3.82 -4.20
C GLY A 31 16.73 4.72 -4.75
N VAL A 32 15.47 4.42 -4.40
CA VAL A 32 14.30 5.23 -4.77
C VAL A 32 14.26 6.50 -3.91
N ARG A 33 13.95 7.65 -4.51
CA ARG A 33 13.69 8.93 -3.82
C ARG A 33 12.25 8.94 -3.33
N MET A 34 12.00 9.07 -2.02
CA MET A 34 10.68 8.87 -1.47
C MET A 34 10.13 10.04 -0.69
N ALA A 35 8.79 10.18 -0.73
CA ALA A 35 8.00 10.84 0.30
C ALA A 35 7.25 9.76 1.10
N LEU A 36 7.34 9.83 2.42
CA LEU A 36 6.68 8.92 3.35
C LEU A 36 5.57 9.67 4.08
N MET A 37 4.34 9.16 4.00
CA MET A 37 3.20 9.79 4.67
C MET A 37 2.64 8.91 5.78
N ALA A 38 2.44 9.48 6.96
CA ALA A 38 1.68 8.91 8.07
C ALA A 38 1.29 10.00 9.08
N ARG A 39 0.48 9.61 10.09
CA ARG A 39 0.04 10.54 11.15
C ARG A 39 1.09 10.79 12.25
N ARG A 40 2.01 9.84 12.48
CA ARG A 40 2.96 9.87 13.58
C ARG A 40 4.35 10.26 13.08
N ALA A 41 4.75 11.50 13.39
CA ALA A 41 6.01 12.08 12.95
C ALA A 41 7.21 11.27 13.45
N ASN A 42 7.25 10.95 14.75
CA ASN A 42 8.35 10.22 15.36
C ASN A 42 8.64 8.88 14.67
N LEU A 43 7.61 8.10 14.31
CA LEU A 43 7.79 6.84 13.63
C LEU A 43 8.22 7.00 12.16
N LEU A 44 7.83 8.10 11.50
CA LEU A 44 8.36 8.42 10.17
C LEU A 44 9.84 8.78 10.23
N GLU A 45 10.25 9.50 11.27
CA GLU A 45 11.67 9.86 11.52
C GLU A 45 12.52 8.61 11.78
N GLU A 46 12.01 7.64 12.55
CA GLU A 46 12.66 6.35 12.77
C GLU A 46 12.87 5.60 11.44
N VAL A 47 11.82 5.50 10.61
CA VAL A 47 11.92 4.86 9.28
C VAL A 47 12.92 5.59 8.38
N ALA A 48 12.91 6.92 8.40
CA ALA A 48 13.85 7.71 7.61
C ALA A 48 15.31 7.48 8.07
N ALA A 49 15.53 7.42 9.39
CA ALA A 49 16.85 7.13 9.95
C ALA A 49 17.35 5.74 9.54
N GLU A 50 16.49 4.72 9.56
CA GLU A 50 16.85 3.37 9.11
C GLU A 50 17.17 3.31 7.61
N ILE A 51 16.40 4.03 6.76
CA ILE A 51 16.70 4.12 5.32
C ILE A 51 18.09 4.72 5.11
N VAL A 52 18.40 5.81 5.80
CA VAL A 52 19.72 6.47 5.68
C VAL A 52 20.84 5.57 6.23
N ALA A 53 20.62 4.91 7.36
CA ALA A 53 21.59 3.96 7.93
C ALA A 53 21.89 2.78 6.99
N ALA A 54 20.91 2.35 6.18
CA ALA A 54 21.07 1.34 5.15
C ALA A 54 21.68 1.87 3.83
N GLY A 55 22.13 3.13 3.79
CA GLY A 55 22.72 3.76 2.60
C GLY A 55 21.72 4.32 1.60
N GLY A 56 20.44 4.34 1.94
CA GLY A 56 19.39 4.93 1.10
C GLY A 56 19.34 6.45 1.19
N ILE A 57 18.56 7.05 0.29
CA ILE A 57 18.36 8.49 0.23
C ILE A 57 17.37 8.90 1.32
N LYS A 58 17.68 9.96 2.10
CA LYS A 58 16.78 10.48 3.12
C LYS A 58 15.43 10.86 2.52
N PRO A 59 14.31 10.25 2.96
CA PRO A 59 12.99 10.56 2.42
C PRO A 59 12.45 11.90 2.93
N ALA A 60 11.56 12.51 2.15
CA ALA A 60 10.69 13.58 2.62
C ALA A 60 9.62 12.99 3.55
N LEU A 61 9.28 13.70 4.63
CA LEU A 61 8.27 13.26 5.59
C LEU A 61 7.03 14.15 5.49
N ILE A 62 5.86 13.50 5.35
CA ILE A 62 4.56 14.17 5.27
C ILE A 62 3.70 13.68 6.44
N VAL A 63 3.54 14.55 7.44
CA VAL A 63 2.69 14.25 8.60
C VAL A 63 1.28 14.74 8.29
N GLU A 64 0.37 13.79 8.03
CA GLU A 64 -1.01 14.11 7.66
C GLU A 64 -1.96 13.01 8.11
N ASP A 65 -3.19 13.38 8.51
CA ASP A 65 -4.28 12.43 8.71
C ASP A 65 -5.09 12.29 7.42
N PHE A 66 -5.07 11.11 6.84
CA PHE A 66 -5.71 10.82 5.56
C PHE A 66 -7.24 10.99 5.60
N LEU A 67 -7.86 10.96 6.78
CA LEU A 67 -9.29 11.22 6.95
C LEU A 67 -9.67 12.69 6.84
N GLN A 68 -8.72 13.61 7.07
CA GLN A 68 -9.00 15.04 7.00
C GLN A 68 -9.44 15.48 5.61
N ASP A 69 -10.35 16.45 5.56
CA ASP A 69 -10.79 17.02 4.29
C ASP A 69 -9.64 17.72 3.57
N GLY A 70 -9.55 17.49 2.26
CA GLY A 70 -8.47 18.01 1.45
C GLY A 70 -7.11 17.32 1.65
N ALA A 71 -6.97 16.33 2.54
CA ALA A 71 -5.72 15.64 2.79
C ALA A 71 -5.06 15.07 1.52
N PRO A 72 -5.77 14.40 0.58
CA PRO A 72 -5.15 13.92 -0.65
C PRO A 72 -4.46 15.01 -1.48
N ALA A 73 -5.05 16.20 -1.59
CA ALA A 73 -4.46 17.32 -2.33
C ALA A 73 -3.21 17.87 -1.59
N ARG A 74 -3.28 18.02 -0.26
CA ARG A 74 -2.11 18.47 0.52
C ARG A 74 -0.96 17.48 0.45
N ILE A 75 -1.23 16.17 0.54
CA ILE A 75 -0.23 15.12 0.44
C ILE A 75 0.41 15.12 -0.95
N ALA A 76 -0.40 15.16 -2.02
CA ALA A 76 0.11 15.20 -3.39
C ALA A 76 0.99 16.42 -3.60
N LYS A 77 0.52 17.62 -3.19
CA LYS A 77 1.29 18.86 -3.29
C LYS A 77 2.62 18.78 -2.52
N ALA A 78 2.59 18.34 -1.25
CA ALA A 78 3.80 18.23 -0.44
C ALA A 78 4.82 17.25 -1.04
N ALA A 79 4.35 16.13 -1.61
CA ALA A 79 5.22 15.16 -2.27
C ALA A 79 5.83 15.74 -3.57
N THR A 80 5.02 16.40 -4.40
CA THR A 80 5.48 16.98 -5.66
C THR A 80 6.39 18.20 -5.48
N ASP A 81 6.14 19.04 -4.47
CA ASP A 81 7.04 20.16 -4.14
C ASP A 81 8.45 19.67 -3.77
N GLN A 82 8.56 18.49 -3.14
CA GLN A 82 9.84 17.94 -2.66
C GLN A 82 10.57 17.07 -3.69
N LEU A 83 9.83 16.32 -4.49
CA LEU A 83 10.40 15.28 -5.37
C LEU A 83 10.22 15.57 -6.85
N GLY A 84 9.39 16.52 -7.22
CA GLY A 84 8.89 16.68 -8.57
C GLY A 84 7.78 15.68 -8.89
N SER A 85 7.65 15.25 -10.14
CA SER A 85 6.65 14.24 -10.52
C SER A 85 6.86 12.93 -9.74
N ILE A 86 5.76 12.35 -9.26
CA ILE A 86 5.76 11.07 -8.55
C ILE A 86 5.51 9.95 -9.56
N GLY A 87 6.52 9.10 -9.77
CA GLY A 87 6.42 7.97 -10.69
C GLY A 87 5.84 6.70 -10.06
N ILE A 88 5.94 6.54 -8.74
CA ILE A 88 5.48 5.34 -8.02
C ILE A 88 4.56 5.79 -6.87
N LEU A 89 3.33 5.29 -6.84
CA LEU A 89 2.39 5.51 -5.74
C LEU A 89 2.06 4.18 -5.08
N VAL A 90 2.34 4.08 -3.77
CA VAL A 90 1.92 2.94 -2.94
C VAL A 90 0.79 3.38 -2.02
N ASN A 91 -0.44 3.04 -2.39
CA ASN A 91 -1.64 3.23 -1.60
C ASN A 91 -1.72 2.14 -0.52
N ASN A 92 -1.10 2.39 0.64
CA ASN A 92 -1.09 1.46 1.76
C ASN A 92 -1.85 1.98 2.98
N ALA A 93 -2.00 3.30 3.14
CA ALA A 93 -2.77 3.87 4.25
C ALA A 93 -4.18 3.29 4.29
N GLY A 94 -4.57 2.75 5.43
CA GLY A 94 -5.86 2.10 5.63
C GLY A 94 -5.93 1.44 6.99
N GLY A 95 -7.01 0.74 7.26
CA GLY A 95 -7.15 0.00 8.50
C GLY A 95 -8.39 -0.87 8.53
N SER A 96 -8.27 -2.02 9.19
CA SER A 96 -9.40 -2.93 9.40
C SER A 96 -10.54 -2.25 10.18
N ARG A 97 -11.75 -2.52 9.80
CA ARG A 97 -12.99 -2.03 10.44
C ARG A 97 -13.97 -3.19 10.54
N PRO A 98 -13.77 -4.09 11.53
CA PRO A 98 -14.74 -5.16 11.78
C PRO A 98 -16.04 -4.53 12.30
N PHE A 99 -17.15 -4.93 11.71
CA PHE A 99 -18.47 -4.40 12.01
C PHE A 99 -19.40 -5.50 12.55
N LYS A 100 -20.33 -5.10 13.38
CA LYS A 100 -21.55 -5.87 13.61
C LYS A 100 -22.55 -5.59 12.48
N ARG A 101 -23.58 -6.43 12.34
CA ARG A 101 -24.61 -6.28 11.30
C ARG A 101 -25.36 -4.93 11.34
N ASP A 102 -25.37 -4.29 12.51
CA ASP A 102 -26.06 -3.03 12.83
C ASP A 102 -25.09 -1.84 12.92
N ALA A 103 -23.94 -1.92 12.25
CA ALA A 103 -22.98 -0.81 12.17
C ALA A 103 -23.63 0.46 11.61
N SER A 104 -23.34 1.61 12.22
CA SER A 104 -23.89 2.90 11.81
C SER A 104 -23.36 3.37 10.47
N GLU A 105 -24.09 4.26 9.81
CA GLU A 105 -23.65 4.89 8.55
C GLU A 105 -22.34 5.64 8.72
N ASP A 106 -22.07 6.28 9.87
CA ASP A 106 -20.80 6.96 10.14
C ASP A 106 -19.62 5.99 10.14
N GLN A 107 -19.79 4.80 10.71
CA GLN A 107 -18.77 3.75 10.67
C GLN A 107 -18.49 3.29 9.24
N TRP A 108 -19.55 3.10 8.45
CA TRP A 108 -19.43 2.76 7.03
C TRP A 108 -18.75 3.87 6.24
N GLN A 109 -19.16 5.12 6.45
CA GLN A 109 -18.59 6.29 5.78
C GLN A 109 -17.11 6.45 6.09
N GLU A 110 -16.69 6.30 7.35
CA GLU A 110 -15.27 6.32 7.74
C GLU A 110 -14.48 5.21 7.03
N ALA A 111 -15.00 3.97 7.06
CA ALA A 111 -14.34 2.83 6.46
C ALA A 111 -14.14 3.00 4.95
N ILE A 112 -15.17 3.44 4.22
CA ILE A 112 -15.11 3.70 2.79
C ILE A 112 -14.19 4.89 2.48
N THR A 113 -14.29 5.97 3.27
CA THR A 113 -13.45 7.15 3.09
C THR A 113 -11.98 6.79 3.21
N LEU A 114 -11.58 6.12 4.30
CA LEU A 114 -10.18 5.78 4.54
C LEU A 114 -9.62 4.77 3.53
N ASN A 115 -10.39 3.71 3.25
CA ASN A 115 -9.88 2.55 2.52
C ASN A 115 -10.16 2.57 1.01
N PHE A 116 -10.95 3.54 0.51
CA PHE A 116 -11.24 3.70 -0.92
C PHE A 116 -11.15 5.15 -1.36
N THR A 117 -12.02 6.04 -0.82
CA THR A 117 -12.21 7.39 -1.37
C THR A 117 -10.92 8.20 -1.38
N ARG A 118 -10.19 8.24 -0.27
CA ARG A 118 -8.96 9.02 -0.15
C ARG A 118 -7.84 8.47 -1.03
N GLN A 119 -7.71 7.15 -1.16
CA GLN A 119 -6.72 6.53 -2.04
C GLN A 119 -6.99 6.86 -3.50
N ARG A 120 -8.26 6.77 -3.93
CA ARG A 120 -8.68 7.17 -5.26
C ARG A 120 -8.41 8.66 -5.53
N GLN A 121 -8.77 9.53 -4.59
CA GLN A 121 -8.54 10.98 -4.70
C GLN A 121 -7.04 11.30 -4.82
N LEU A 122 -6.19 10.70 -3.97
CA LEU A 122 -4.74 10.90 -4.04
C LEU A 122 -4.16 10.42 -5.36
N THR A 123 -4.60 9.27 -5.84
CA THR A 123 -4.18 8.76 -7.15
C THR A 123 -4.49 9.75 -8.27
N HIS A 124 -5.70 10.30 -8.29
CA HIS A 124 -6.11 11.28 -9.32
C HIS A 124 -5.29 12.58 -9.26
N GLN A 125 -4.84 13.03 -8.08
CA GLN A 125 -3.96 14.20 -7.96
C GLN A 125 -2.57 14.00 -8.57
N LEU A 126 -2.13 12.76 -8.75
CA LEU A 126 -0.79 12.42 -9.25
C LEU A 126 -0.78 11.94 -10.71
N LEU A 127 -1.97 11.67 -11.28
CA LEU A 127 -2.07 11.06 -12.63
C LEU A 127 -1.47 11.92 -13.71
N ASP A 128 -1.72 13.23 -13.73
CA ASP A 128 -1.24 14.12 -14.78
C ASP A 128 0.29 14.08 -14.88
N GLY A 129 0.99 14.15 -13.74
CA GLY A 129 2.44 14.03 -13.70
C GLY A 129 2.97 12.66 -14.17
N MET A 130 2.22 11.58 -13.92
CA MET A 130 2.56 10.25 -14.45
C MET A 130 2.31 10.17 -15.97
N ILE A 131 1.24 10.78 -16.47
CA ILE A 131 0.92 10.85 -17.90
C ILE A 131 2.01 11.62 -18.65
N ASP A 132 2.37 12.80 -18.16
CA ASP A 132 3.39 13.66 -18.76
C ASP A 132 4.75 12.97 -18.81
N SER A 133 5.13 12.28 -17.74
CA SER A 133 6.38 11.51 -17.66
C SER A 133 6.35 10.18 -18.41
N ARG A 134 5.18 9.75 -18.90
CA ARG A 134 4.92 8.43 -19.51
C ARG A 134 5.42 7.26 -18.66
N TYR A 135 5.36 7.44 -17.36
CA TYR A 135 5.73 6.43 -16.37
C TYR A 135 4.90 6.58 -15.11
N GLY A 136 4.16 5.55 -14.77
CA GLY A 136 3.39 5.47 -13.53
C GLY A 136 3.28 4.04 -13.04
N ARG A 137 3.43 3.84 -11.73
CA ARG A 137 3.26 2.56 -11.03
C ARG A 137 2.37 2.80 -9.83
N ILE A 138 1.10 2.43 -9.97
CA ILE A 138 0.10 2.58 -8.91
C ILE A 138 -0.11 1.20 -8.29
N ILE A 139 0.26 1.05 -7.03
CA ILE A 139 0.23 -0.22 -6.30
C ILE A 139 -0.66 -0.03 -5.07
N ASN A 140 -1.77 -0.76 -5.04
CA ASN A 140 -2.75 -0.67 -3.96
C ASN A 140 -2.58 -1.86 -3.01
N ILE A 141 -2.27 -1.61 -1.75
CA ILE A 141 -2.28 -2.63 -0.71
C ILE A 141 -3.71 -2.79 -0.22
N THR A 142 -4.32 -3.93 -0.55
CA THR A 142 -5.73 -4.17 -0.31
C THR A 142 -5.95 -5.11 0.88
N GLY A 143 -6.90 -5.99 0.86
CA GLY A 143 -7.20 -6.93 1.92
C GLY A 143 -7.74 -8.24 1.37
N LYS A 144 -7.96 -9.20 2.26
CA LYS A 144 -8.46 -10.50 1.84
C LYS A 144 -9.83 -10.38 1.16
N SER A 145 -10.05 -11.20 0.14
CA SER A 145 -11.27 -11.24 -0.66
C SER A 145 -12.31 -12.23 -0.12
N GLU A 146 -11.96 -12.99 0.89
CA GLU A 146 -12.82 -13.99 1.55
C GLU A 146 -13.00 -13.60 3.02
N PRO A 147 -13.87 -12.63 3.34
CA PRO A 147 -14.05 -12.16 4.71
C PRO A 147 -14.85 -13.19 5.53
N ASP A 148 -14.42 -13.43 6.77
CA ASP A 148 -15.13 -14.30 7.72
C ASP A 148 -16.35 -13.61 8.37
N GLY A 149 -16.50 -12.31 8.14
CA GLY A 149 -17.60 -11.49 8.67
C GLY A 149 -17.63 -10.12 8.04
N ILE A 150 -18.58 -9.29 8.45
CA ILE A 150 -18.75 -7.94 7.92
C ILE A 150 -17.55 -7.08 8.32
N ASN A 151 -16.90 -6.47 7.33
CA ASN A 151 -15.78 -5.56 7.56
C ASN A 151 -15.80 -4.46 6.51
N GLY A 152 -16.00 -3.20 6.94
CA GLY A 152 -16.09 -2.07 6.04
C GLY A 152 -14.83 -1.82 5.22
N ALA A 153 -13.66 -2.15 5.79
CA ALA A 153 -12.40 -2.04 5.04
C ALA A 153 -12.31 -3.08 3.92
N PHE A 154 -12.81 -4.30 4.10
CA PHE A 154 -12.79 -5.32 3.05
C PHE A 154 -13.73 -4.94 1.90
N CYS A 155 -14.92 -4.42 2.22
CA CYS A 155 -15.84 -3.90 1.20
C CYS A 155 -15.20 -2.77 0.39
N ALA A 156 -14.59 -1.79 1.07
CA ALA A 156 -13.89 -0.68 0.43
C ALA A 156 -12.71 -1.16 -0.44
N LYS A 157 -11.95 -2.14 0.04
CA LYS A 157 -10.80 -2.68 -0.69
C LYS A 157 -11.19 -3.57 -1.87
N ALA A 158 -12.35 -4.22 -1.81
CA ALA A 158 -12.94 -4.88 -2.98
C ALA A 158 -13.31 -3.85 -4.07
N ALA A 159 -13.83 -2.69 -3.68
CA ALA A 159 -14.08 -1.58 -4.61
C ALA A 159 -12.78 -1.08 -5.28
N ILE A 160 -11.65 -1.07 -4.55
CA ILE A 160 -10.32 -0.76 -5.14
C ILE A 160 -10.00 -1.71 -6.29
N HIS A 161 -10.26 -3.02 -6.17
CA HIS A 161 -9.95 -3.98 -7.25
C HIS A 161 -10.68 -3.64 -8.55
N SER A 162 -11.99 -3.36 -8.46
CA SER A 162 -12.79 -2.97 -9.63
C SER A 162 -12.34 -1.64 -10.22
N TRP A 163 -12.16 -0.62 -9.37
CA TRP A 163 -11.69 0.70 -9.79
C TRP A 163 -10.29 0.63 -10.42
N ALA A 164 -9.35 -0.07 -9.80
CA ALA A 164 -7.99 -0.24 -10.33
C ALA A 164 -7.98 -0.92 -11.69
N LYS A 165 -8.86 -1.91 -11.90
CA LYS A 165 -9.02 -2.55 -13.20
C LYS A 165 -9.53 -1.57 -14.26
N GLY A 166 -10.54 -0.77 -13.95
CA GLY A 166 -11.05 0.27 -14.85
C GLY A 166 -9.96 1.29 -15.19
N LEU A 167 -9.32 1.86 -14.16
CA LEU A 167 -8.26 2.86 -14.33
C LEU A 167 -7.10 2.32 -15.19
N SER A 168 -6.66 1.06 -14.97
CA SER A 168 -5.56 0.47 -15.73
C SER A 168 -5.80 0.46 -17.25
N ARG A 169 -7.05 0.36 -17.67
CA ARG A 169 -7.44 0.37 -19.10
C ARG A 169 -7.36 1.76 -19.71
N GLU A 170 -7.65 2.79 -18.92
CA GLU A 170 -7.61 4.18 -19.39
C GLU A 170 -6.19 4.73 -19.48
N VAL A 171 -5.36 4.42 -18.46
CA VAL A 171 -4.02 5.01 -18.35
C VAL A 171 -2.91 4.16 -18.95
N GLY A 172 -3.18 2.92 -19.34
CA GLY A 172 -2.16 1.99 -19.85
C GLY A 172 -1.41 2.52 -21.07
N LYS A 173 -2.08 3.21 -22.01
CA LYS A 173 -1.48 3.85 -23.17
C LYS A 173 -0.45 4.94 -22.84
N HIS A 174 -0.45 5.44 -21.61
CA HIS A 174 0.50 6.42 -21.11
C HIS A 174 1.69 5.79 -20.36
N GLY A 175 1.86 4.45 -20.41
CA GLY A 175 2.94 3.76 -19.73
C GLY A 175 2.71 3.57 -18.22
N ILE A 176 1.44 3.71 -17.77
CA ILE A 176 1.05 3.60 -16.36
C ILE A 176 0.44 2.22 -16.10
N THR A 177 0.88 1.55 -15.04
CA THR A 177 0.26 0.31 -14.56
C THR A 177 -0.46 0.53 -13.23
N VAL A 178 -1.54 -0.21 -13.01
CA VAL A 178 -2.33 -0.14 -11.77
C VAL A 178 -2.60 -1.56 -11.29
N ASN A 179 -2.02 -1.93 -10.15
CA ASN A 179 -2.13 -3.27 -9.61
C ASN A 179 -2.54 -3.26 -8.13
N SER A 180 -3.10 -4.35 -7.68
CA SER A 180 -3.56 -4.53 -6.31
C SER A 180 -2.90 -5.75 -5.67
N ILE A 181 -2.44 -5.61 -4.44
CA ILE A 181 -1.84 -6.68 -3.65
C ILE A 181 -2.73 -6.91 -2.42
N PRO A 182 -3.53 -7.97 -2.38
CA PRO A 182 -4.17 -8.44 -1.15
C PRO A 182 -3.16 -9.23 -0.31
N PRO A 183 -2.70 -8.68 0.84
CA PRO A 183 -1.83 -9.41 1.74
C PRO A 183 -2.62 -10.44 2.56
N GLY A 184 -1.98 -11.52 2.90
CA GLY A 184 -2.46 -12.49 3.86
C GLY A 184 -2.27 -12.03 5.31
N ARG A 185 -1.90 -12.96 6.19
CA ARG A 185 -1.53 -12.67 7.58
C ARG A 185 -0.08 -12.18 7.63
N ILE A 186 0.09 -10.86 7.59
CA ILE A 186 1.41 -10.22 7.65
C ILE A 186 1.69 -9.74 9.07
N MET A 187 2.87 -10.08 9.58
CA MET A 187 3.28 -9.69 10.92
C MET A 187 3.26 -8.16 11.08
N SER A 188 2.67 -7.68 12.16
CA SER A 188 2.55 -6.27 12.47
C SER A 188 2.41 -6.08 13.98
N GLU A 189 2.58 -4.85 14.47
CA GLU A 189 2.32 -4.52 15.87
C GLU A 189 0.86 -4.83 16.26
N GLN A 190 -0.09 -4.61 15.37
CA GLN A 190 -1.50 -4.93 15.61
C GLN A 190 -1.70 -6.44 15.79
N ILE A 191 -1.05 -7.27 14.96
CA ILE A 191 -1.08 -8.73 15.09
C ILE A 191 -0.46 -9.17 16.41
N ARG A 192 0.72 -8.62 16.76
CA ARG A 192 1.41 -8.93 18.03
C ARG A 192 0.56 -8.56 19.25
N ARG A 193 -0.16 -7.44 19.18
CA ARG A 193 -1.04 -6.99 20.27
C ARG A 193 -2.32 -7.80 20.39
N ASN A 194 -2.92 -8.21 19.27
CA ASN A 194 -4.25 -8.82 19.24
C ASN A 194 -4.23 -10.34 19.37
N TYR A 195 -3.09 -10.99 19.08
CA TYR A 195 -2.97 -12.45 19.08
C TYR A 195 -1.75 -12.90 19.87
N THR A 196 -1.96 -13.90 20.76
CA THR A 196 -0.86 -14.50 21.52
C THR A 196 0.10 -15.27 20.61
N PRO A 197 1.36 -15.50 21.03
CA PRO A 197 2.30 -16.31 20.26
C PRO A 197 1.76 -17.70 19.89
N GLU A 198 1.09 -18.36 20.85
CA GLU A 198 0.52 -19.71 20.69
C GLU A 198 -0.59 -19.71 19.65
N TYR A 199 -1.48 -18.70 19.69
CA TYR A 199 -2.56 -18.59 18.71
C TYR A 199 -2.03 -18.29 17.31
N ARG A 200 -1.00 -17.45 17.21
CA ARG A 200 -0.33 -17.19 15.93
C ARG A 200 0.33 -18.45 15.36
N GLN A 201 0.97 -19.24 16.21
CA GLN A 201 1.56 -20.52 15.80
C GLN A 201 0.47 -21.47 15.30
N TRP A 202 -0.64 -21.60 16.07
CA TRP A 202 -1.78 -22.41 15.64
C TRP A 202 -2.32 -21.97 14.27
N GLN A 203 -2.47 -20.66 14.04
CA GLN A 203 -2.90 -20.14 12.74
C GLN A 203 -1.89 -20.44 11.62
N ALA A 204 -0.60 -20.33 11.91
CA ALA A 204 0.46 -20.69 10.97
C ALA A 204 0.34 -22.16 10.54
N ASP A 205 0.18 -23.04 11.50
CA ASP A 205 0.17 -24.49 11.28
C ASP A 205 -1.14 -24.98 10.63
N ASN A 206 -2.27 -24.30 10.88
CA ASN A 206 -3.60 -24.81 10.49
C ASN A 206 -4.29 -24.00 9.39
N GLU A 207 -3.93 -22.72 9.23
CA GLU A 207 -4.62 -21.85 8.27
C GLU A 207 -3.73 -21.43 7.09
N ILE A 208 -2.41 -21.30 7.29
CA ILE A 208 -1.50 -20.76 6.27
C ILE A 208 -0.71 -21.90 5.62
N PRO A 209 -0.96 -22.23 4.33
CA PRO A 209 -0.30 -23.38 3.68
C PRO A 209 1.23 -23.36 3.73
N VAL A 210 1.88 -22.19 3.68
CA VAL A 210 3.35 -22.08 3.83
C VAL A 210 3.84 -22.20 5.29
N GLY A 211 2.96 -22.43 6.26
CA GLY A 211 3.30 -22.72 7.66
C GLY A 211 3.83 -21.54 8.46
N ARG A 212 3.71 -20.30 7.99
CA ARG A 212 4.16 -19.10 8.72
C ARG A 212 3.35 -17.87 8.38
N TYR A 213 3.36 -16.91 9.28
CA TYR A 213 2.97 -15.55 8.94
C TYR A 213 3.95 -14.97 7.93
N GLY A 214 3.45 -14.15 7.01
CA GLY A 214 4.30 -13.32 6.17
C GLY A 214 4.90 -12.18 6.98
N GLU A 215 6.05 -11.68 6.54
CA GLU A 215 6.66 -10.46 7.04
C GLU A 215 6.37 -9.30 6.07
N PRO A 216 6.49 -8.03 6.51
CA PRO A 216 6.32 -6.88 5.63
C PRO A 216 7.17 -6.95 4.36
N GLU A 217 8.35 -7.56 4.43
CA GLU A 217 9.27 -7.78 3.32
C GLU A 217 8.71 -8.70 2.24
N ASP A 218 7.89 -9.71 2.60
CA ASP A 218 7.25 -10.59 1.61
C ASP A 218 6.37 -9.76 0.65
N VAL A 219 5.65 -8.76 1.18
CA VAL A 219 4.84 -7.84 0.37
C VAL A 219 5.72 -6.82 -0.35
N ALA A 220 6.73 -6.28 0.33
CA ALA A 220 7.61 -5.25 -0.20
C ALA A 220 8.40 -5.73 -1.43
N ASN A 221 8.79 -6.99 -1.48
CA ASN A 221 9.47 -7.60 -2.63
C ASN A 221 8.61 -7.52 -3.89
N LEU A 222 7.32 -7.83 -3.80
CA LEU A 222 6.39 -7.69 -4.93
C LEU A 222 6.16 -6.22 -5.28
N VAL A 223 6.08 -5.33 -4.29
CA VAL A 223 5.95 -3.89 -4.54
C VAL A 223 7.15 -3.37 -5.33
N CYS A 224 8.39 -3.72 -4.94
CA CYS A 224 9.59 -3.32 -5.67
C CYS A 224 9.58 -3.84 -7.11
N PHE A 225 9.15 -5.08 -7.33
CA PHE A 225 9.03 -5.63 -8.68
C PHE A 225 7.97 -4.91 -9.51
N LEU A 226 6.77 -4.68 -8.95
CA LEU A 226 5.70 -3.95 -9.65
C LEU A 226 6.03 -2.46 -9.88
N ALA A 227 6.89 -1.88 -9.05
CA ALA A 227 7.42 -0.53 -9.24
C ALA A 227 8.40 -0.43 -10.42
N SER A 228 8.92 -1.56 -10.91
CA SER A 228 9.93 -1.61 -11.96
C SER A 228 9.34 -1.39 -13.36
N PRO A 229 10.12 -0.83 -14.30
CA PRO A 229 9.81 -0.90 -15.73
C PRO A 229 9.63 -2.33 -16.25
N LEU A 230 10.29 -3.32 -15.64
CA LEU A 230 10.19 -4.75 -16.01
C LEU A 230 8.79 -5.31 -15.81
N ALA A 231 8.00 -4.74 -14.89
CA ALA A 231 6.61 -5.10 -14.66
C ALA A 231 5.62 -4.32 -15.55
N GLY A 232 6.09 -3.63 -16.59
CA GLY A 232 5.29 -2.74 -17.44
C GLY A 232 4.15 -3.43 -18.19
N TYR A 233 4.16 -4.76 -18.29
CA TYR A 233 3.09 -5.55 -18.94
C TYR A 233 2.11 -6.16 -17.92
N ILE A 234 2.32 -5.91 -16.62
CA ILE A 234 1.41 -6.35 -15.54
C ILE A 234 0.57 -5.15 -15.13
N SER A 235 -0.71 -5.14 -15.52
CA SER A 235 -1.62 -4.02 -15.21
C SER A 235 -3.06 -4.51 -15.04
N GLY A 236 -3.75 -3.95 -14.06
CA GLY A 236 -5.11 -4.33 -13.70
C GLY A 236 -5.18 -5.71 -13.04
N ALA A 237 -4.08 -6.17 -12.46
CA ALA A 237 -3.98 -7.45 -11.78
C ALA A 237 -4.25 -7.33 -10.29
N VAL A 238 -4.78 -8.41 -9.71
CA VAL A 238 -4.89 -8.62 -8.26
C VAL A 238 -3.97 -9.80 -7.93
N ILE A 239 -2.84 -9.52 -7.27
CA ILE A 239 -1.78 -10.51 -7.01
C ILE A 239 -1.68 -10.72 -5.50
N PRO A 240 -2.16 -11.84 -4.95
CA PRO A 240 -2.08 -12.11 -3.52
C PRO A 240 -0.65 -12.40 -3.08
N VAL A 241 -0.31 -11.91 -1.86
CA VAL A 241 0.90 -12.26 -1.12
C VAL A 241 0.43 -12.77 0.24
N ASP A 242 0.04 -14.04 0.32
CA ASP A 242 -0.75 -14.57 1.42
C ASP A 242 -0.33 -15.97 1.90
N GLY A 243 0.76 -16.51 1.34
CA GLY A 243 1.24 -17.86 1.71
C GLY A 243 0.26 -18.98 1.35
N GLY A 244 -0.63 -18.75 0.37
CA GLY A 244 -1.65 -19.72 -0.04
C GLY A 244 -2.91 -19.70 0.85
N LEU A 245 -3.08 -18.70 1.71
CA LEU A 245 -4.22 -18.59 2.63
C LEU A 245 -5.57 -18.51 1.91
N ARG A 246 -5.60 -17.89 0.74
CA ARG A 246 -6.80 -17.79 -0.09
C ARG A 246 -7.23 -19.14 -0.61
N ARG A 247 -8.51 -19.48 -0.46
CA ARG A 247 -9.05 -20.80 -0.84
C ARG A 247 -9.54 -20.87 -2.29
N TYR A 248 -10.00 -19.75 -2.83
CA TYR A 248 -10.55 -19.68 -4.17
C TYR A 248 -9.60 -18.93 -5.10
N GLN A 249 -9.53 -19.37 -6.33
CA GLN A 249 -8.64 -18.78 -7.33
C GLN A 249 -9.12 -17.39 -7.81
N PHE A 250 -10.43 -17.17 -7.82
CA PHE A 250 -11.10 -15.99 -8.37
C PHE A 250 -12.02 -15.31 -7.35
#